data_25cfb4783c16885fcfc9b96e7856274e
#
_entry.id   25cfb4783c16885fcfc9b96e7856274e
#
_cell.length_a   1.000
_cell.length_b   1.000
_cell.length_c   1.000
_cell.angle_alpha   90.00
_cell.angle_beta   90.00
_cell.angle_gamma   90.00
#
_symmetry.space_group_name_H-M   'P 1'
#
loop_
_entity.id
_entity.type
_entity.pdbx_description
1 polymer ?
#
loop_
_entity_poly.entity_id
_entity_poly.type
_entity_poly.pdbx_seq_one_letter_code
_entity_poly.pdbx_strand_id
1 'polypeptide(L)'
;MKDLNLELWKLGVTAKTQHNEVAPAQHELAPIYETANIAVDHNQLVMEAMKRVAYKHDLRCLLHEKPYAGVNGSGKHDNWSITTDNGVNLLDPGDTPNKNIQFLLVLACILKAVDVHADLLRQSASDVGNDHRLGANEAPPAIISVFLGEQLEDVVKQLIETGDAAKVKEGGKLLTGVSTLPDLQKDATDRNRTSPFAFTGNKFEFRMVGSADSIASPNTTLNAIVAEAFCEAADILEKADDFDIAVHDLIKEYLTEHQRIIFNGNGYSDEWVAEAERRGLPNIKSMIEAAPTLTTDKAVKLFEKFHIFTKVELESREEIIYETYAKTINILSLIHI
;
A
#
# COMPACT_ATOMS: atom_id res chain seq x y z
N MET A 1 14.16 -17.44 15.18
CA MET A 1 12.82 -17.65 14.55
C MET A 1 11.99 -18.73 15.27
N LYS A 2 12.48 -19.95 15.54
CA LYS A 2 11.69 -21.00 16.23
C LYS A 2 11.12 -20.51 17.58
N ASP A 3 11.95 -19.92 18.42
CA ASP A 3 11.51 -19.41 19.73
C ASP A 3 10.57 -18.21 19.61
N LEU A 4 10.79 -17.37 18.59
CA LEU A 4 9.86 -16.28 18.28
C LEU A 4 8.45 -16.81 17.97
N ASN A 5 8.35 -17.86 17.16
CA ASN A 5 7.05 -18.49 16.87
C ASN A 5 6.35 -19.00 18.11
N LEU A 6 7.10 -19.67 19.01
CA LEU A 6 6.52 -20.17 20.26
C LEU A 6 5.96 -19.04 21.13
N GLU A 7 6.66 -17.90 21.19
CA GLU A 7 6.16 -16.73 21.93
C GLU A 7 4.94 -16.09 21.22
N LEU A 8 4.96 -15.99 19.90
CA LEU A 8 3.83 -15.43 19.13
C LEU A 8 2.58 -16.32 19.24
N TRP A 9 2.73 -17.65 19.21
CA TRP A 9 1.59 -18.55 19.39
C TRP A 9 0.91 -18.40 20.76
N LYS A 10 1.70 -18.17 21.82
CA LYS A 10 1.15 -17.87 23.16
C LYS A 10 0.33 -16.57 23.20
N LEU A 11 0.63 -15.65 22.27
CA LEU A 11 -0.08 -14.37 22.12
C LEU A 11 -1.23 -14.44 21.09
N GLY A 12 -1.50 -15.62 20.52
CA GLY A 12 -2.51 -15.80 19.50
C GLY A 12 -2.10 -15.31 18.09
N VAL A 13 -0.84 -14.95 17.90
CA VAL A 13 -0.33 -14.48 16.60
C VAL A 13 0.28 -15.64 15.83
N THR A 14 -0.28 -15.98 14.66
CA THR A 14 0.21 -17.05 13.80
C THR A 14 0.94 -16.45 12.60
N ALA A 15 2.23 -16.80 12.44
CA ALA A 15 3.01 -16.47 11.25
C ALA A 15 3.03 -17.65 10.29
N LYS A 16 2.69 -17.38 9.03
CA LYS A 16 2.63 -18.40 7.98
C LYS A 16 3.94 -18.51 7.21
N THR A 17 4.59 -17.40 6.92
CA THR A 17 5.81 -17.33 6.13
C THR A 17 6.95 -16.81 6.97
N GLN A 18 8.11 -17.47 6.86
CA GLN A 18 9.35 -17.08 7.52
C GLN A 18 10.51 -17.47 6.62
N HIS A 19 11.35 -16.51 6.28
CA HIS A 19 12.57 -16.75 5.51
C HIS A 19 13.64 -15.70 5.80
N ASN A 20 14.83 -15.93 5.28
CA ASN A 20 15.93 -14.98 5.34
C ASN A 20 15.87 -14.06 4.11
N GLU A 21 16.14 -12.80 4.34
CA GLU A 21 16.27 -11.78 3.33
C GLU A 21 17.72 -11.50 2.95
N VAL A 22 17.95 -10.50 2.08
CA VAL A 22 19.24 -10.22 1.45
C VAL A 22 20.28 -9.66 2.44
N ALA A 23 19.84 -8.80 3.38
CA ALA A 23 20.77 -8.21 4.34
C ALA A 23 21.25 -9.23 5.40
N PRO A 24 22.45 -9.04 5.98
CA PRO A 24 22.97 -9.94 6.99
C PRO A 24 22.04 -10.14 8.18
N ALA A 25 21.68 -11.41 8.47
CA ALA A 25 20.75 -11.79 9.54
C ALA A 25 19.37 -11.10 9.47
N GLN A 26 18.95 -10.66 8.31
CA GLN A 26 17.61 -10.17 8.08
C GLN A 26 16.62 -11.33 7.95
N HIS A 27 15.55 -11.28 8.73
CA HIS A 27 14.49 -12.28 8.72
C HIS A 27 13.16 -11.61 8.39
N GLU A 28 12.38 -12.22 7.52
CA GLU A 28 11.00 -11.83 7.26
C GLU A 28 10.01 -12.74 7.98
N LEU A 29 8.93 -12.16 8.43
CA LEU A 29 7.82 -12.85 9.06
C LEU A 29 6.51 -12.26 8.55
N ALA A 30 5.63 -13.12 8.02
CA ALA A 30 4.31 -12.73 7.54
C ALA A 30 3.22 -13.39 8.39
N PRO A 31 2.53 -12.64 9.27
CA PRO A 31 1.37 -13.14 10.01
C PRO A 31 0.21 -13.48 9.07
N ILE A 32 -0.69 -14.35 9.55
CA ILE A 32 -1.99 -14.56 8.91
C ILE A 32 -2.79 -13.25 9.02
N TYR A 33 -3.51 -12.90 7.96
CA TYR A 33 -4.32 -11.68 7.92
C TYR A 33 -5.46 -11.72 8.94
N GLU A 34 -5.80 -10.53 9.44
CA GLU A 34 -6.88 -10.28 10.39
C GLU A 34 -7.61 -8.98 10.01
N THR A 35 -8.66 -8.65 10.74
CA THR A 35 -9.26 -7.31 10.64
C THR A 35 -8.23 -6.23 10.99
N ALA A 36 -8.32 -5.07 10.35
CA ALA A 36 -7.28 -4.03 10.41
C ALA A 36 -6.86 -3.65 11.84
N ASN A 37 -7.80 -3.52 12.78
CA ASN A 37 -7.50 -3.20 14.16
C ASN A 37 -6.69 -4.30 14.86
N ILE A 38 -7.07 -5.58 14.68
CA ILE A 38 -6.34 -6.73 15.24
C ILE A 38 -4.97 -6.86 14.57
N ALA A 39 -4.88 -6.68 13.26
CA ALA A 39 -3.61 -6.71 12.54
C ALA A 39 -2.62 -5.65 13.04
N VAL A 40 -3.10 -4.44 13.34
CA VAL A 40 -2.30 -3.36 13.95
C VAL A 40 -1.77 -3.78 15.31
N ASP A 41 -2.62 -4.33 16.19
CA ASP A 41 -2.21 -4.80 17.52
C ASP A 41 -1.22 -5.97 17.42
N HIS A 42 -1.48 -6.93 16.54
CA HIS A 42 -0.56 -8.04 16.27
C HIS A 42 0.80 -7.55 15.77
N ASN A 43 0.83 -6.52 14.91
CA ASN A 43 2.08 -5.94 14.45
C ASN A 43 2.92 -5.38 15.62
N GLN A 44 2.30 -4.67 16.57
CA GLN A 44 2.99 -4.18 17.76
C GLN A 44 3.50 -5.33 18.65
N LEU A 45 2.69 -6.35 18.88
CA LEU A 45 3.09 -7.54 19.64
C LEU A 45 4.26 -8.27 18.97
N VAL A 46 4.24 -8.41 17.65
CA VAL A 46 5.33 -9.03 16.88
C VAL A 46 6.63 -8.24 17.05
N MET A 47 6.59 -6.92 16.89
CA MET A 47 7.76 -6.06 17.04
C MET A 47 8.39 -6.17 18.45
N GLU A 48 7.56 -6.19 19.48
CA GLU A 48 8.01 -6.35 20.87
C GLU A 48 8.54 -7.77 21.13
N ALA A 49 7.85 -8.79 20.65
CA ALA A 49 8.30 -10.19 20.79
C ALA A 49 9.65 -10.42 20.10
N MET A 50 9.88 -9.83 18.91
CA MET A 50 11.17 -9.89 18.21
C MET A 50 12.29 -9.34 19.05
N LYS A 51 12.14 -8.15 19.64
CA LYS A 51 13.14 -7.52 20.52
C LYS A 51 13.45 -8.39 21.73
N ARG A 52 12.40 -8.88 22.40
CA ARG A 52 12.52 -9.69 23.60
C ARG A 52 13.18 -11.05 23.34
N VAL A 53 12.80 -11.72 22.24
CA VAL A 53 13.39 -13.02 21.87
C VAL A 53 14.85 -12.84 21.42
N ALA A 54 15.16 -11.83 20.62
CA ALA A 54 16.54 -11.52 20.25
C ALA A 54 17.42 -11.33 21.49
N TYR A 55 16.95 -10.56 22.46
CA TYR A 55 17.69 -10.34 23.72
C TYR A 55 17.96 -11.63 24.50
N LYS A 56 17.03 -12.58 24.54
CA LYS A 56 17.23 -13.90 25.17
C LYS A 56 18.34 -14.74 24.52
N HIS A 57 18.67 -14.44 23.27
CA HIS A 57 19.71 -15.10 22.50
C HIS A 57 21.00 -14.27 22.36
N ASP A 58 21.20 -13.28 23.23
CA ASP A 58 22.34 -12.35 23.18
C ASP A 58 22.47 -11.59 21.85
N LEU A 59 21.33 -11.40 21.16
CA LEU A 59 21.20 -10.66 19.91
C LEU A 59 20.46 -9.33 20.13
N ARG A 60 20.54 -8.45 19.15
CA ARG A 60 19.71 -7.25 19.09
C ARG A 60 18.82 -7.32 17.85
N CYS A 61 17.53 -7.06 18.03
CA CYS A 61 16.60 -6.89 16.93
C CYS A 61 16.67 -5.43 16.46
N LEU A 62 17.08 -5.23 15.23
CA LEU A 62 17.13 -3.92 14.59
C LEU A 62 15.85 -3.74 13.76
N LEU A 63 14.86 -3.08 14.34
CA LEU A 63 13.73 -2.55 13.60
C LEU A 63 14.15 -1.17 13.05
N HIS A 64 15.00 -1.20 12.06
CA HIS A 64 15.59 -0.01 11.45
C HIS A 64 15.56 -0.20 9.93
N GLU A 65 15.12 0.82 9.23
CA GLU A 65 14.80 0.77 7.81
C GLU A 65 16.04 0.54 6.94
N LYS A 66 17.19 1.05 7.34
CA LYS A 66 18.46 0.94 6.59
C LYS A 66 19.64 0.65 7.52
N PRO A 67 19.74 -0.55 8.15
CA PRO A 67 20.82 -0.85 9.10
C PRO A 67 22.17 -1.01 8.43
N TYR A 68 22.23 -1.28 7.12
CA TYR A 68 23.47 -1.47 6.37
C TYR A 68 23.46 -0.63 5.09
N ALA A 69 24.57 0.05 4.81
CA ALA A 69 24.75 0.76 3.56
C ALA A 69 24.94 -0.20 2.39
N GLY A 70 24.41 0.13 1.22
CA GLY A 70 24.63 -0.61 -0.04
C GLY A 70 23.88 -1.94 -0.19
N VAL A 71 23.06 -2.34 0.78
CA VAL A 71 22.19 -3.52 0.70
C VAL A 71 20.73 -3.14 0.92
N ASN A 72 19.82 -4.10 0.70
CA ASN A 72 18.38 -3.91 0.90
C ASN A 72 18.08 -3.39 2.31
N GLY A 73 17.09 -2.51 2.39
CA GLY A 73 16.55 -2.07 3.66
C GLY A 73 15.53 -3.04 4.25
N SER A 74 14.94 -2.65 5.36
CA SER A 74 13.87 -3.37 6.05
C SER A 74 12.60 -2.53 6.04
N GLY A 75 11.49 -3.13 5.64
CA GLY A 75 10.19 -2.47 5.59
C GLY A 75 9.07 -3.46 5.84
N LYS A 76 7.84 -2.97 5.76
CA LYS A 76 6.62 -3.77 5.83
C LYS A 76 5.85 -3.66 4.52
N HIS A 77 5.33 -4.78 4.04
CA HIS A 77 4.31 -4.80 3.01
C HIS A 77 2.96 -4.95 3.70
N ASP A 78 2.22 -3.85 3.77
CA ASP A 78 0.88 -3.83 4.36
C ASP A 78 -0.12 -4.36 3.34
N ASN A 79 -0.53 -5.61 3.51
CA ASN A 79 -1.51 -6.27 2.65
C ASN A 79 -2.91 -5.83 3.08
N TRP A 80 -3.61 -5.15 2.20
CA TRP A 80 -4.89 -4.53 2.47
C TRP A 80 -5.96 -5.00 1.48
N SER A 81 -7.13 -5.40 2.01
CA SER A 81 -8.31 -5.74 1.22
C SER A 81 -9.59 -5.30 1.92
N ILE A 82 -10.70 -5.35 1.21
CA ILE A 82 -12.03 -5.01 1.73
C ILE A 82 -12.92 -6.25 1.62
N THR A 83 -13.50 -6.66 2.73
CA THR A 83 -14.46 -7.75 2.78
C THR A 83 -15.77 -7.29 3.38
N THR A 84 -16.86 -7.88 2.90
CA THR A 84 -18.18 -7.72 3.51
C THR A 84 -18.25 -8.51 4.82
N ASP A 85 -19.28 -8.28 5.62
CA ASP A 85 -19.55 -8.98 6.88
C ASP A 85 -19.77 -10.50 6.70
N ASN A 86 -20.24 -10.91 5.52
CA ASN A 86 -20.39 -12.32 5.16
C ASN A 86 -19.14 -12.93 4.50
N GLY A 87 -18.01 -12.19 4.48
CA GLY A 87 -16.71 -12.69 4.07
C GLY A 87 -16.42 -12.62 2.56
N VAL A 88 -17.24 -11.93 1.77
CA VAL A 88 -16.96 -11.73 0.33
C VAL A 88 -15.87 -10.67 0.18
N ASN A 89 -14.76 -11.03 -0.47
CA ASN A 89 -13.69 -10.09 -0.80
C ASN A 89 -14.08 -9.24 -2.02
N LEU A 90 -14.22 -7.94 -1.82
CA LEU A 90 -14.60 -7.00 -2.90
C LEU A 90 -13.48 -6.75 -3.91
N LEU A 91 -12.24 -7.16 -3.59
CA LEU A 91 -11.07 -7.09 -4.46
C LEU A 91 -10.79 -8.39 -5.19
N ASP A 92 -11.68 -9.38 -5.12
CA ASP A 92 -11.59 -10.60 -5.93
C ASP A 92 -12.17 -10.32 -7.33
N PRO A 93 -11.31 -10.29 -8.38
CA PRO A 93 -11.76 -10.02 -9.75
C PRO A 93 -12.58 -11.20 -10.33
N GLY A 94 -12.46 -12.41 -9.75
CA GLY A 94 -13.02 -13.63 -10.30
C GLY A 94 -12.37 -14.04 -11.62
N ASP A 95 -13.00 -15.01 -12.31
CA ASP A 95 -12.50 -15.56 -13.58
C ASP A 95 -12.65 -14.56 -14.77
N THR A 96 -13.56 -13.61 -14.65
CA THR A 96 -13.87 -12.60 -15.69
C THR A 96 -13.84 -11.17 -15.15
N PRO A 97 -12.64 -10.62 -14.89
CA PRO A 97 -12.49 -9.28 -14.27
C PRO A 97 -13.23 -8.17 -15.02
N ASN A 98 -13.26 -8.25 -16.34
CA ASN A 98 -13.92 -7.28 -17.22
C ASN A 98 -15.44 -7.28 -17.11
N LYS A 99 -16.05 -8.31 -16.57
CA LYS A 99 -17.51 -8.44 -16.38
C LYS A 99 -17.93 -8.29 -14.91
N ASN A 100 -17.00 -8.26 -14.00
CA ASN A 100 -17.28 -8.10 -12.58
C ASN A 100 -17.45 -6.61 -12.25
N ILE A 101 -18.64 -6.09 -12.45
CA ILE A 101 -18.96 -4.67 -12.25
C ILE A 101 -18.71 -4.22 -10.82
N GLN A 102 -19.00 -5.06 -9.82
CA GLN A 102 -18.70 -4.74 -8.42
C GLN A 102 -17.19 -4.55 -8.20
N PHE A 103 -16.37 -5.47 -8.70
CA PHE A 103 -14.92 -5.35 -8.61
C PHE A 103 -14.41 -4.09 -9.34
N LEU A 104 -14.91 -3.83 -10.55
CA LEU A 104 -14.50 -2.65 -11.33
C LEU A 104 -14.88 -1.32 -10.67
N LEU A 105 -16.06 -1.25 -10.06
CA LEU A 105 -16.47 -0.07 -9.28
C LEU A 105 -15.58 0.14 -8.07
N VAL A 106 -15.32 -0.93 -7.30
CA VAL A 106 -14.44 -0.87 -6.13
C VAL A 106 -13.02 -0.46 -6.54
N LEU A 107 -12.49 -1.03 -7.62
CA LEU A 107 -11.18 -0.66 -8.17
C LEU A 107 -11.15 0.82 -8.58
N ALA A 108 -12.15 1.31 -9.28
CA ALA A 108 -12.24 2.72 -9.72
C ALA A 108 -12.29 3.67 -8.51
N CYS A 109 -13.05 3.34 -7.47
CA CYS A 109 -13.08 4.12 -6.22
C CYS A 109 -11.72 4.14 -5.52
N ILE A 110 -10.99 3.02 -5.49
CA ILE A 110 -9.65 2.95 -4.88
C ILE A 110 -8.66 3.80 -5.69
N LEU A 111 -8.68 3.72 -7.02
CA LEU A 111 -7.81 4.54 -7.87
C LEU A 111 -8.06 6.03 -7.64
N LYS A 112 -9.32 6.46 -7.58
CA LYS A 112 -9.70 7.82 -7.22
C LYS A 112 -9.17 8.22 -5.85
N ALA A 113 -9.44 7.40 -4.83
CA ALA A 113 -9.02 7.66 -3.46
C ALA A 113 -7.50 7.87 -3.34
N VAL A 114 -6.73 6.97 -3.96
CA VAL A 114 -5.25 7.02 -3.93
C VAL A 114 -4.71 8.19 -4.74
N ASP A 115 -5.32 8.52 -5.88
CA ASP A 115 -4.90 9.66 -6.71
C ASP A 115 -5.18 11.01 -6.02
N VAL A 116 -6.36 11.18 -5.47
CA VAL A 116 -6.76 12.42 -4.78
C VAL A 116 -5.94 12.66 -3.51
N HIS A 117 -5.62 11.60 -2.78
CA HIS A 117 -4.95 11.65 -1.48
C HIS A 117 -3.55 11.03 -1.48
N ALA A 118 -2.85 11.03 -2.63
CA ALA A 118 -1.51 10.49 -2.75
C ALA A 118 -0.51 11.11 -1.76
N ASP A 119 -0.63 12.41 -1.52
CA ASP A 119 0.15 13.16 -0.54
C ASP A 119 -0.07 12.68 0.90
N LEU A 120 -1.32 12.49 1.30
CA LEU A 120 -1.69 12.02 2.62
C LEU A 120 -1.30 10.54 2.83
N LEU A 121 -1.45 9.70 1.80
CA LEU A 121 -1.00 8.32 1.84
C LEU A 121 0.53 8.23 1.96
N ARG A 122 1.29 9.08 1.25
CA ARG A 122 2.75 9.18 1.42
C ARG A 122 3.10 9.64 2.84
N GLN A 123 2.40 10.63 3.39
CA GLN A 123 2.62 11.10 4.74
C GLN A 123 2.44 9.98 5.78
N SER A 124 1.45 9.09 5.60
CA SER A 124 1.14 8.00 6.53
C SER A 124 2.30 7.01 6.73
N ALA A 125 3.28 6.98 5.84
CA ALA A 125 4.48 6.15 5.90
C ALA A 125 5.77 7.00 5.95
N SER A 126 5.69 8.26 6.36
CA SER A 126 6.85 9.14 6.47
C SER A 126 7.51 9.04 7.83
N ASP A 127 8.78 8.71 7.83
CA ASP A 127 9.66 8.67 8.99
C ASP A 127 11.10 8.95 8.56
N VAL A 128 11.93 9.51 9.45
CA VAL A 128 13.33 9.86 9.15
C VAL A 128 14.13 8.66 8.65
N GLY A 129 13.98 7.50 9.30
CA GLY A 129 14.66 6.27 8.92
C GLY A 129 14.14 5.74 7.56
N ASN A 130 12.83 5.81 7.36
CA ASN A 130 12.19 5.33 6.15
C ASN A 130 12.52 6.19 4.92
N ASP A 131 12.70 7.48 5.08
CA ASP A 131 13.13 8.37 3.98
C ASP A 131 14.46 7.94 3.36
N HIS A 132 15.39 7.41 4.15
CA HIS A 132 16.66 6.86 3.68
C HIS A 132 16.53 5.50 2.96
N ARG A 133 15.45 4.77 3.22
CA ARG A 133 15.20 3.47 2.59
C ARG A 133 14.59 3.62 1.20
N LEU A 134 13.70 4.61 0.99
CA LEU A 134 12.90 4.74 -0.22
C LEU A 134 13.74 5.02 -1.47
N GLY A 135 13.28 4.47 -2.61
CA GLY A 135 13.81 4.75 -3.94
C GLY A 135 14.86 3.80 -4.46
N ALA A 136 15.24 2.75 -3.72
CA ALA A 136 16.18 1.73 -4.18
C ALA A 136 16.07 0.43 -3.37
N ASN A 137 16.68 -0.66 -3.88
CA ASN A 137 16.84 -1.90 -3.14
C ASN A 137 15.52 -2.46 -2.57
N GLU A 138 14.53 -2.65 -3.43
CA GLU A 138 13.19 -3.16 -3.11
C GLU A 138 12.30 -2.22 -2.28
N ALA A 139 12.74 -1.01 -1.97
CA ALA A 139 11.91 0.03 -1.39
C ALA A 139 11.33 0.94 -2.48
N PRO A 140 10.01 1.22 -2.48
CA PRO A 140 9.39 2.03 -3.53
C PRO A 140 9.90 3.47 -3.52
N PRO A 141 9.78 4.20 -4.64
CA PRO A 141 10.07 5.64 -4.65
C PRO A 141 9.06 6.43 -3.83
N ALA A 142 9.40 7.68 -3.49
CA ALA A 142 8.54 8.58 -2.72
C ALA A 142 7.31 9.12 -3.50
N ILE A 143 7.07 8.59 -4.69
CA ILE A 143 5.93 8.92 -5.56
C ILE A 143 4.89 7.81 -5.40
N ILE A 144 3.70 8.14 -4.94
CA ILE A 144 2.59 7.18 -4.92
C ILE A 144 2.13 6.91 -6.34
N SER A 145 2.08 5.63 -6.71
CA SER A 145 1.49 5.12 -7.95
C SER A 145 0.89 3.75 -7.71
N VAL A 146 -0.02 3.35 -8.58
CA VAL A 146 -0.74 2.06 -8.46
C VAL A 146 -0.30 1.13 -9.57
N PHE A 147 0.17 -0.05 -9.21
CA PHE A 147 0.43 -1.14 -10.12
C PHE A 147 -0.79 -2.06 -10.21
N LEU A 148 -1.27 -2.31 -11.42
CA LEU A 148 -2.42 -3.20 -11.68
C LEU A 148 -2.01 -4.51 -12.39
N GLY A 149 -0.86 -4.52 -13.06
CA GLY A 149 -0.46 -5.57 -13.98
C GLY A 149 -1.09 -5.40 -15.37
N GLU A 150 -0.53 -6.09 -16.36
CA GLU A 150 -0.88 -5.90 -17.77
C GLU A 150 -2.37 -6.21 -18.08
N GLN A 151 -2.92 -7.22 -17.41
CA GLN A 151 -4.29 -7.67 -17.66
C GLN A 151 -5.33 -6.62 -17.23
N LEU A 152 -5.22 -6.13 -16.00
CA LEU A 152 -6.17 -5.13 -15.50
C LEU A 152 -5.94 -3.75 -16.13
N GLU A 153 -4.70 -3.40 -16.45
CA GLU A 153 -4.42 -2.17 -17.19
C GLU A 153 -5.10 -2.18 -18.58
N ASP A 154 -5.08 -3.33 -19.26
CA ASP A 154 -5.76 -3.49 -20.55
C ASP A 154 -7.28 -3.35 -20.40
N VAL A 155 -7.88 -3.95 -19.37
CA VAL A 155 -9.30 -3.79 -19.04
C VAL A 155 -9.64 -2.32 -18.78
N VAL A 156 -8.84 -1.63 -17.97
CA VAL A 156 -9.04 -0.20 -17.67
C VAL A 156 -8.96 0.64 -18.95
N LYS A 157 -7.99 0.40 -19.81
CA LYS A 157 -7.87 1.11 -21.10
C LYS A 157 -9.08 0.91 -22.01
N GLN A 158 -9.57 -0.33 -22.12
CA GLN A 158 -10.78 -0.62 -22.91
C GLN A 158 -12.00 0.12 -22.35
N LEU A 159 -12.18 0.11 -21.01
CA LEU A 159 -13.29 0.82 -20.36
C LEU A 159 -13.25 2.34 -20.59
N ILE A 160 -12.06 2.93 -20.54
CA ILE A 160 -11.87 4.36 -20.81
C ILE A 160 -12.20 4.69 -22.28
N GLU A 161 -11.68 3.90 -23.23
CA GLU A 161 -11.79 4.17 -24.65
C GLU A 161 -13.20 3.90 -25.20
N THR A 162 -13.81 2.79 -24.82
CA THR A 162 -15.05 2.30 -25.44
C THR A 162 -16.25 2.26 -24.48
N GLY A 163 -16.00 2.35 -23.18
CA GLY A 163 -17.03 2.13 -22.14
C GLY A 163 -17.35 0.65 -21.89
N ASP A 164 -16.72 -0.27 -22.62
CA ASP A 164 -16.90 -1.71 -22.48
C ASP A 164 -15.54 -2.42 -22.60
N ALA A 165 -15.32 -3.47 -21.80
CA ALA A 165 -14.15 -4.32 -21.88
C ALA A 165 -14.51 -5.69 -22.43
N ALA A 166 -14.57 -5.79 -23.75
CA ALA A 166 -15.01 -7.01 -24.44
C ALA A 166 -14.03 -8.19 -24.38
N LYS A 167 -12.73 -7.92 -24.14
CA LYS A 167 -11.67 -8.92 -24.16
C LYS A 167 -10.75 -8.77 -22.95
N VAL A 168 -10.38 -9.91 -22.36
CA VAL A 168 -9.31 -10.00 -21.37
C VAL A 168 -8.10 -10.62 -22.04
N LYS A 169 -6.92 -10.02 -21.88
CA LYS A 169 -5.67 -10.69 -22.26
C LYS A 169 -5.53 -11.94 -21.41
N GLU A 170 -5.64 -13.11 -22.04
CA GLU A 170 -5.30 -14.37 -21.36
C GLU A 170 -3.82 -14.35 -20.97
N GLY A 171 -3.52 -14.64 -19.73
CA GLY A 171 -2.16 -14.91 -19.28
C GLY A 171 -1.57 -16.01 -20.13
N GLY A 172 -0.45 -15.77 -20.82
CA GLY A 172 0.15 -16.72 -21.73
C GLY A 172 0.45 -18.05 -21.01
N LYS A 173 0.20 -19.17 -21.66
CA LYS A 173 0.64 -20.49 -21.17
C LYS A 173 2.14 -20.59 -21.27
N LEU A 174 2.80 -20.96 -20.22
CA LEU A 174 4.20 -21.35 -20.25
C LEU A 174 4.24 -22.77 -20.82
N LEU A 175 4.57 -22.86 -22.11
CA LEU A 175 4.82 -24.17 -22.76
C LEU A 175 6.17 -24.67 -22.21
N THR A 176 6.11 -25.65 -21.32
CA THR A 176 7.31 -26.26 -20.74
C THR A 176 8.11 -27.09 -21.75
N GLY A 177 7.57 -27.31 -22.95
CA GLY A 177 8.20 -28.12 -24.00
C GLY A 177 8.34 -29.61 -23.65
N VAL A 178 7.81 -30.03 -22.51
CA VAL A 178 7.87 -31.42 -22.02
C VAL A 178 6.45 -31.96 -21.90
N SER A 179 6.14 -32.97 -22.64
CA SER A 179 4.79 -33.58 -22.77
C SER A 179 4.26 -34.20 -21.45
N THR A 180 5.09 -34.37 -20.46
CA THR A 180 4.75 -34.98 -19.15
C THR A 180 4.45 -33.95 -18.04
N LEU A 181 4.70 -32.67 -18.29
CA LEU A 181 4.37 -31.60 -17.32
C LEU A 181 3.08 -30.90 -17.77
N PRO A 182 2.14 -30.62 -16.84
CA PRO A 182 0.98 -29.82 -17.17
C PRO A 182 1.40 -28.43 -17.65
N ASP A 183 0.63 -27.85 -18.57
CA ASP A 183 0.76 -26.46 -18.95
C ASP A 183 0.62 -25.57 -17.70
N LEU A 184 1.68 -24.85 -17.36
CA LEU A 184 1.63 -23.87 -16.29
C LEU A 184 1.03 -22.58 -16.87
N GLN A 185 -0.03 -22.09 -16.28
CA GLN A 185 -0.47 -20.72 -16.54
C GLN A 185 0.65 -19.78 -16.11
N LYS A 186 1.11 -18.92 -17.04
CA LYS A 186 2.02 -17.85 -16.68
C LYS A 186 1.28 -16.97 -15.69
N ASP A 187 1.85 -16.82 -14.50
CA ASP A 187 1.31 -15.90 -13.50
C ASP A 187 1.26 -14.52 -14.14
N ALA A 188 0.06 -14.01 -14.40
CA ALA A 188 -0.16 -12.69 -14.98
C ALA A 188 0.10 -11.57 -13.95
N THR A 189 0.32 -11.94 -12.69
CA THR A 189 0.69 -11.03 -11.61
C THR A 189 2.22 -10.90 -11.55
N ASP A 190 2.81 -10.13 -12.47
CA ASP A 190 4.17 -9.68 -12.29
C ASP A 190 4.19 -8.80 -11.01
N ARG A 191 4.94 -9.25 -10.00
CA ARG A 191 5.17 -8.44 -8.81
C ARG A 191 6.14 -7.31 -9.17
N ASN A 192 5.62 -6.19 -9.66
CA ASN A 192 6.46 -5.00 -9.81
C ASN A 192 6.92 -4.54 -8.41
N ARG A 193 8.12 -4.96 -8.01
CA ARG A 193 8.71 -4.68 -6.68
C ARG A 193 9.01 -3.20 -6.47
N THR A 194 8.97 -2.40 -7.52
CA THR A 194 9.21 -0.95 -7.46
C THR A 194 7.95 -0.14 -7.19
N SER A 195 6.76 -0.74 -7.28
CA SER A 195 5.50 -0.03 -7.07
C SER A 195 5.20 0.16 -5.56
N PRO A 196 4.84 1.37 -5.12
CA PRO A 196 4.47 1.64 -3.74
C PRO A 196 3.10 1.06 -3.34
N PHE A 197 2.17 0.91 -4.28
CA PHE A 197 0.84 0.36 -4.04
C PHE A 197 0.47 -0.58 -5.19
N ALA A 198 0.57 -1.88 -4.94
CA ALA A 198 0.45 -2.90 -5.98
C ALA A 198 -0.75 -3.81 -5.75
N PHE A 199 -1.56 -4.01 -6.80
CA PHE A 199 -2.59 -5.04 -6.82
C PHE A 199 -1.97 -6.43 -7.00
N THR A 200 -2.25 -7.36 -6.10
CA THR A 200 -1.65 -8.70 -6.08
C THR A 200 -2.71 -9.81 -6.11
N GLY A 201 -3.62 -9.71 -7.07
CA GLY A 201 -4.61 -10.72 -7.39
C GLY A 201 -5.96 -10.54 -6.68
N ASN A 202 -5.99 -10.29 -5.37
CA ASN A 202 -7.22 -10.09 -4.60
C ASN A 202 -7.06 -9.12 -3.43
N LYS A 203 -6.00 -8.33 -3.44
CA LYS A 203 -5.65 -7.34 -2.43
C LYS A 203 -4.66 -6.34 -2.99
N PHE A 204 -4.47 -5.24 -2.30
CA PHE A 204 -3.35 -4.32 -2.53
C PHE A 204 -2.26 -4.54 -1.49
N GLU A 205 -1.02 -4.31 -1.87
CA GLU A 205 0.13 -4.22 -0.99
C GLU A 205 0.64 -2.78 -0.95
N PHE A 206 0.57 -2.14 0.22
CA PHE A 206 1.22 -0.86 0.46
C PHE A 206 2.63 -1.10 1.00
N ARG A 207 3.64 -0.77 0.20
CA ARG A 207 5.03 -1.20 0.40
C ARG A 207 5.93 -0.14 1.01
N MET A 208 5.38 1.01 1.39
CA MET A 208 6.17 2.15 1.87
C MET A 208 6.42 2.13 3.38
N VAL A 209 5.74 1.31 4.15
CA VAL A 209 5.83 1.34 5.61
C VAL A 209 7.21 0.92 6.09
N GLY A 210 7.82 1.71 6.97
CA GLY A 210 9.11 1.42 7.58
C GLY A 210 9.06 0.25 8.56
N SER A 211 10.19 -0.42 8.78
CA SER A 211 10.26 -1.56 9.70
C SER A 211 10.02 -1.17 11.14
N ALA A 212 10.37 0.05 11.54
CA ALA A 212 10.14 0.58 12.88
C ALA A 212 8.71 1.09 13.09
N ASP A 213 8.00 1.41 12.00
CA ASP A 213 6.70 2.07 12.04
C ASP A 213 5.54 1.14 12.41
N SER A 214 4.48 1.74 12.95
CA SER A 214 3.18 1.07 13.06
C SER A 214 2.44 1.09 11.73
N ILE A 215 1.71 0.01 11.42
CA ILE A 215 0.79 -0.02 10.29
C ILE A 215 -0.53 0.70 10.57
N ALA A 216 -0.72 1.30 11.76
CA ALA A 216 -1.93 2.02 12.11
C ALA A 216 -2.19 3.23 11.20
N SER A 217 -1.17 4.06 10.99
CA SER A 217 -1.31 5.29 10.19
C SER A 217 -1.69 5.01 8.73
N PRO A 218 -0.99 4.13 7.99
CA PRO A 218 -1.39 3.80 6.63
C PRO A 218 -2.78 3.15 6.55
N ASN A 219 -3.14 2.23 7.46
CA ASN A 219 -4.48 1.64 7.46
C ASN A 219 -5.59 2.66 7.76
N THR A 220 -5.38 3.57 8.70
CA THR A 220 -6.31 4.67 8.99
C THR A 220 -6.50 5.54 7.75
N THR A 221 -5.42 5.91 7.09
CA THR A 221 -5.46 6.74 5.89
C THR A 221 -6.16 6.01 4.73
N LEU A 222 -5.74 4.77 4.41
CA LEU A 222 -6.35 3.97 3.33
C LEU A 222 -7.86 3.79 3.56
N ASN A 223 -8.27 3.43 4.77
CA ASN A 223 -9.68 3.24 5.08
C ASN A 223 -10.47 4.55 4.94
N ALA A 224 -9.92 5.68 5.39
CA ALA A 224 -10.59 6.98 5.33
C ALA A 224 -10.76 7.47 3.87
N ILE A 225 -9.69 7.44 3.07
CA ILE A 225 -9.75 7.92 1.67
C ILE A 225 -10.65 7.05 0.79
N VAL A 226 -10.64 5.73 1.02
CA VAL A 226 -11.50 4.81 0.27
C VAL A 226 -12.96 4.92 0.72
N ALA A 227 -13.21 5.11 2.02
CA ALA A 227 -14.56 5.38 2.52
C ALA A 227 -15.14 6.68 1.92
N GLU A 228 -14.32 7.72 1.75
CA GLU A 228 -14.75 8.95 1.09
C GLU A 228 -15.19 8.69 -0.36
N ALA A 229 -14.36 7.99 -1.14
CA ALA A 229 -14.70 7.64 -2.52
C ALA A 229 -15.96 6.77 -2.63
N PHE A 230 -16.14 5.84 -1.69
CA PHE A 230 -17.37 5.03 -1.64
C PHE A 230 -18.61 5.84 -1.29
N CYS A 231 -18.51 6.78 -0.33
CA CYS A 231 -19.62 7.67 -0.01
C CYS A 231 -20.02 8.52 -1.22
N GLU A 232 -19.05 9.07 -1.96
CA GLU A 232 -19.30 9.85 -3.15
C GLU A 232 -19.96 9.02 -4.27
N ALA A 233 -19.45 7.79 -4.48
CA ALA A 233 -20.04 6.86 -5.44
C ALA A 233 -21.48 6.48 -5.04
N ALA A 234 -21.72 6.19 -3.77
CA ALA A 234 -23.06 5.88 -3.26
C ALA A 234 -24.02 7.04 -3.45
N ASP A 235 -23.59 8.27 -3.13
CA ASP A 235 -24.41 9.49 -3.29
C ASP A 235 -24.85 9.73 -4.75
N ILE A 236 -24.02 9.34 -5.72
CA ILE A 236 -24.32 9.41 -7.15
C ILE A 236 -25.30 8.30 -7.54
N LEU A 237 -24.99 7.06 -7.18
CA LEU A 237 -25.75 5.88 -7.59
C LEU A 237 -27.14 5.82 -6.96
N GLU A 238 -27.30 6.26 -5.70
CA GLU A 238 -28.60 6.31 -5.02
C GLU A 238 -29.58 7.32 -5.65
N LYS A 239 -29.08 8.32 -6.36
CA LYS A 239 -29.88 9.36 -7.03
C LYS A 239 -30.15 9.06 -8.50
N ALA A 240 -29.58 7.98 -9.03
CA ALA A 240 -29.67 7.65 -10.44
C ALA A 240 -31.04 7.06 -10.79
N ASP A 241 -31.63 7.51 -11.91
CA ASP A 241 -32.87 6.96 -12.44
C ASP A 241 -32.69 5.53 -12.99
N ASP A 242 -31.50 5.26 -13.56
CA ASP A 242 -31.11 3.94 -14.07
C ASP A 242 -29.75 3.56 -13.43
N PHE A 243 -29.81 2.61 -12.49
CA PHE A 243 -28.63 2.18 -11.73
C PHE A 243 -27.56 1.53 -12.62
N ASP A 244 -27.97 0.68 -13.56
CA ASP A 244 -27.02 -0.06 -14.40
C ASP A 244 -26.24 0.89 -15.32
N ILE A 245 -26.91 1.87 -15.91
CA ILE A 245 -26.25 2.91 -16.71
C ILE A 245 -25.32 3.74 -15.83
N ALA A 246 -25.84 4.22 -14.69
CA ALA A 246 -25.09 5.10 -13.80
C ALA A 246 -23.80 4.45 -13.27
N VAL A 247 -23.82 3.17 -12.95
CA VAL A 247 -22.61 2.47 -12.45
C VAL A 247 -21.55 2.34 -13.54
N HIS A 248 -21.94 2.06 -14.78
CA HIS A 248 -21.02 2.02 -15.91
C HIS A 248 -20.39 3.39 -16.21
N ASP A 249 -21.22 4.44 -16.23
CA ASP A 249 -20.77 5.81 -16.46
C ASP A 249 -19.82 6.26 -15.35
N LEU A 250 -20.11 5.96 -14.09
CA LEU A 250 -19.29 6.30 -12.95
C LEU A 250 -17.93 5.59 -12.98
N ILE A 251 -17.90 4.29 -13.31
CA ILE A 251 -16.65 3.54 -13.48
C ILE A 251 -15.79 4.20 -14.56
N LYS A 252 -16.38 4.50 -15.72
CA LYS A 252 -15.68 5.15 -16.83
C LYS A 252 -15.15 6.53 -16.45
N GLU A 253 -15.97 7.34 -15.78
CA GLU A 253 -15.59 8.68 -15.30
C GLU A 253 -14.37 8.58 -14.35
N TYR A 254 -14.47 7.79 -13.28
CA TYR A 254 -13.39 7.66 -12.28
C TYR A 254 -12.10 7.10 -12.90
N LEU A 255 -12.20 6.08 -13.76
CA LEU A 255 -11.03 5.53 -14.44
C LEU A 255 -10.39 6.56 -15.38
N THR A 256 -11.19 7.35 -16.09
CA THR A 256 -10.69 8.40 -17.01
C THR A 256 -9.97 9.51 -16.26
N GLU A 257 -10.55 10.00 -15.16
CA GLU A 257 -9.99 11.11 -14.39
C GLU A 257 -8.74 10.71 -13.61
N HIS A 258 -8.70 9.47 -13.09
CA HIS A 258 -7.68 9.03 -12.16
C HIS A 258 -6.67 8.03 -12.75
N GLN A 259 -6.70 7.77 -14.07
CA GLN A 259 -5.72 6.89 -14.74
C GLN A 259 -4.27 7.34 -14.56
N ARG A 260 -4.03 8.63 -14.27
CA ARG A 260 -2.69 9.19 -14.11
C ARG A 260 -1.89 8.52 -12.99
N ILE A 261 -2.57 7.94 -11.98
CA ILE A 261 -1.93 7.25 -10.85
C ILE A 261 -1.43 5.85 -11.23
N ILE A 262 -1.95 5.25 -12.34
CA ILE A 262 -1.60 3.89 -12.76
C ILE A 262 -0.22 3.89 -13.41
N PHE A 263 0.68 3.06 -12.90
CA PHE A 263 2.01 2.87 -13.47
C PHE A 263 2.51 1.44 -13.27
N ASN A 264 2.74 0.73 -14.37
CA ASN A 264 3.22 -0.66 -14.37
C ASN A 264 4.71 -0.80 -14.72
N GLY A 265 5.41 0.32 -14.91
CA GLY A 265 6.83 0.34 -15.28
C GLY A 265 7.80 0.30 -14.10
N ASN A 266 9.07 0.55 -14.37
CA ASN A 266 10.13 0.62 -13.37
C ASN A 266 10.07 1.94 -12.58
N GLY A 267 9.62 1.89 -11.33
CA GLY A 267 9.51 3.05 -10.44
C GLY A 267 10.84 3.68 -10.02
N TYR A 268 11.97 3.03 -10.28
CA TYR A 268 13.31 3.56 -9.93
C TYR A 268 13.94 4.39 -11.04
N SER A 269 13.33 4.45 -12.21
CA SER A 269 13.92 5.14 -13.34
C SER A 269 13.72 6.66 -13.27
N ASP A 270 14.70 7.42 -13.79
CA ASP A 270 14.60 8.87 -13.88
C ASP A 270 13.49 9.29 -14.84
N GLU A 271 13.19 8.46 -15.85
CA GLU A 271 12.07 8.66 -16.77
C GLU A 271 10.73 8.62 -16.03
N TRP A 272 10.60 7.75 -15.02
CA TRP A 272 9.40 7.74 -14.19
C TRP A 272 9.26 9.01 -13.37
N VAL A 273 10.33 9.50 -12.78
CA VAL A 273 10.29 10.75 -12.01
C VAL A 273 9.81 11.91 -12.88
N ALA A 274 10.35 12.04 -14.10
CA ALA A 274 9.92 13.06 -15.05
C ALA A 274 8.47 12.88 -15.52
N GLU A 275 8.05 11.64 -15.76
CA GLU A 275 6.68 11.33 -16.18
C GLU A 275 5.67 11.58 -15.01
N ALA A 276 6.02 11.25 -13.79
CA ALA A 276 5.20 11.53 -12.62
C ALA A 276 4.99 13.04 -12.41
N GLU A 277 6.05 13.83 -12.58
CA GLU A 277 5.97 15.29 -12.55
C GLU A 277 5.03 15.82 -13.66
N ARG A 278 5.18 15.30 -14.90
CA ARG A 278 4.29 15.64 -16.02
C ARG A 278 2.83 15.31 -15.74
N ARG A 279 2.57 14.21 -15.02
CA ARG A 279 1.23 13.78 -14.59
C ARG A 279 0.69 14.59 -13.40
N GLY A 280 1.54 15.43 -12.77
CA GLY A 280 1.19 16.19 -11.58
C GLY A 280 1.08 15.32 -10.31
N LEU A 281 1.81 14.20 -10.26
CA LEU A 281 1.86 13.35 -9.08
C LEU A 281 2.89 13.91 -8.08
N PRO A 282 2.57 13.97 -6.76
CA PRO A 282 3.47 14.49 -5.76
C PRO A 282 4.69 13.56 -5.56
N ASN A 283 5.89 14.16 -5.48
CA ASN A 283 7.12 13.48 -5.12
C ASN A 283 7.63 14.03 -3.80
N ILE A 284 7.10 13.51 -2.70
CA ILE A 284 7.38 13.96 -1.33
C ILE A 284 8.51 13.11 -0.76
N LYS A 285 9.72 13.65 -0.75
CA LYS A 285 10.94 12.88 -0.45
C LYS A 285 11.23 12.75 1.04
N SER A 286 10.75 13.67 1.86
CA SER A 286 11.10 13.70 3.28
C SER A 286 9.87 13.81 4.19
N MET A 287 10.05 13.37 5.42
CA MET A 287 9.09 13.50 6.51
C MET A 287 8.67 14.96 6.74
N ILE A 288 9.61 15.91 6.61
CA ILE A 288 9.34 17.32 6.79
C ILE A 288 8.47 17.89 5.66
N GLU A 289 8.68 17.45 4.43
CA GLU A 289 7.82 17.82 3.30
C GLU A 289 6.43 17.19 3.41
N ALA A 290 6.34 16.01 4.02
CA ALA A 290 5.08 15.27 4.18
C ALA A 290 4.22 15.81 5.34
N ALA A 291 4.81 16.29 6.43
CA ALA A 291 4.09 16.68 7.65
C ALA A 291 2.94 17.68 7.41
N PRO A 292 3.10 18.77 6.62
CA PRO A 292 2.02 19.72 6.39
C PRO A 292 0.80 19.16 5.67
N THR A 293 0.88 17.97 5.06
CA THR A 293 -0.28 17.35 4.40
C THR A 293 -1.39 17.01 5.38
N LEU A 294 -1.04 16.76 6.65
CA LEU A 294 -2.02 16.44 7.71
C LEU A 294 -2.97 17.59 8.02
N THR A 295 -2.53 18.82 7.88
CA THR A 295 -3.29 20.03 8.27
C THR A 295 -3.88 20.78 7.07
N THR A 296 -3.75 20.21 5.86
CA THR A 296 -4.44 20.75 4.68
C THR A 296 -5.96 20.71 4.87
N ASP A 297 -6.68 21.66 4.29
CA ASP A 297 -8.17 21.67 4.33
C ASP A 297 -8.76 20.35 3.83
N LYS A 298 -8.14 19.72 2.85
CA LYS A 298 -8.53 18.41 2.30
C LYS A 298 -8.44 17.31 3.37
N ALA A 299 -7.31 17.19 4.04
CA ALA A 299 -7.10 16.19 5.08
C ALA A 299 -7.99 16.43 6.31
N VAL A 300 -8.12 17.68 6.76
CA VAL A 300 -8.99 18.04 7.88
C VAL A 300 -10.45 17.65 7.58
N LYS A 301 -10.97 18.03 6.42
CA LYS A 301 -12.33 17.67 6.02
C LYS A 301 -12.57 16.16 5.95
N LEU A 302 -11.59 15.41 5.42
CA LEU A 302 -11.64 13.95 5.35
C LEU A 302 -11.76 13.34 6.76
N PHE A 303 -10.85 13.67 7.64
CA PHE A 303 -10.80 13.05 8.97
C PHE A 303 -11.96 13.50 9.86
N GLU A 304 -12.40 14.76 9.79
CA GLU A 304 -13.58 15.25 10.51
C GLU A 304 -14.87 14.62 10.00
N LYS A 305 -15.01 14.41 8.67
CA LYS A 305 -16.18 13.73 8.06
C LYS A 305 -16.45 12.35 8.66
N PHE A 306 -15.38 11.61 8.92
CA PHE A 306 -15.46 10.25 9.48
C PHE A 306 -15.22 10.19 10.98
N HIS A 307 -15.15 11.33 11.68
CA HIS A 307 -14.91 11.43 13.13
C HIS A 307 -13.63 10.70 13.59
N ILE A 308 -12.58 10.71 12.74
CA ILE A 308 -11.29 10.06 13.02
C ILE A 308 -10.40 10.99 13.83
N PHE A 309 -10.20 12.23 13.32
CA PHE A 309 -9.44 13.28 13.97
C PHE A 309 -10.11 14.63 13.78
N THR A 310 -10.00 15.47 14.80
CA THR A 310 -10.31 16.89 14.72
C THR A 310 -9.11 17.66 14.16
N LYS A 311 -9.35 18.88 13.68
CA LYS A 311 -8.27 19.77 13.22
C LYS A 311 -7.15 19.95 14.28
N VAL A 312 -7.53 20.14 15.55
CA VAL A 312 -6.57 20.32 16.65
C VAL A 312 -5.70 19.07 16.87
N GLU A 313 -6.27 17.87 16.73
CA GLU A 313 -5.50 16.62 16.81
C GLU A 313 -4.54 16.46 15.64
N LEU A 314 -4.92 16.89 14.44
CA LEU A 314 -4.03 16.87 13.27
C LEU A 314 -2.88 17.88 13.41
N GLU A 315 -3.15 19.09 13.88
CA GLU A 315 -2.14 20.10 14.19
C GLU A 315 -1.16 19.58 15.26
N SER A 316 -1.67 18.95 16.32
CA SER A 316 -0.82 18.33 17.34
C SER A 316 0.05 17.19 16.77
N ARG A 317 -0.45 16.40 15.85
CA ARG A 317 0.32 15.33 15.20
C ARG A 317 1.43 15.89 14.30
N GLU A 318 1.14 16.94 13.57
CA GLU A 318 2.14 17.64 12.77
C GLU A 318 3.28 18.19 13.64
N GLU A 319 2.97 18.83 14.76
CA GLU A 319 3.98 19.31 15.72
C GLU A 319 4.83 18.16 16.30
N ILE A 320 4.22 17.03 16.64
CA ILE A 320 4.95 15.84 17.12
C ILE A 320 5.92 15.32 16.05
N ILE A 321 5.56 15.37 14.77
CA ILE A 321 6.44 15.02 13.66
C ILE A 321 7.67 15.92 13.64
N TYR A 322 7.48 17.23 13.73
CA TYR A 322 8.60 18.20 13.78
C TYR A 322 9.48 18.01 15.01
N GLU A 323 8.90 17.78 16.18
CA GLU A 323 9.67 17.47 17.38
C GLU A 323 10.50 16.18 17.23
N THR A 324 9.91 15.14 16.66
CA THR A 324 10.58 13.84 16.45
C THR A 324 11.76 14.03 15.50
N TYR A 325 11.55 14.73 14.40
CA TYR A 325 12.61 15.06 13.46
C TYR A 325 13.75 15.85 14.13
N ALA A 326 13.42 16.93 14.85
CA ALA A 326 14.41 17.74 15.55
C ALA A 326 15.21 16.93 16.59
N LYS A 327 14.56 16.07 17.36
CA LYS A 327 15.24 15.16 18.31
C LYS A 327 16.20 14.22 17.60
N THR A 328 15.78 13.61 16.48
CA THR A 328 16.62 12.68 15.70
C THR A 328 17.84 13.38 15.12
N ILE A 329 17.68 14.56 14.52
CA ILE A 329 18.78 15.36 13.98
C ILE A 329 19.76 15.79 15.08
N ASN A 330 19.25 16.20 16.24
CA ASN A 330 20.11 16.55 17.37
C ASN A 330 20.94 15.37 17.87
N ILE A 331 20.37 14.17 17.96
CA ILE A 331 21.09 12.96 18.35
C ILE A 331 22.19 12.62 17.31
N LEU A 332 21.86 12.68 16.02
CA LEU A 332 22.83 12.43 14.95
C LEU A 332 23.95 13.46 14.96
N SER A 333 23.64 14.74 15.21
CA SER A 333 24.62 15.82 15.33
C SER A 333 25.60 15.58 16.50
N LEU A 334 25.10 15.12 17.65
CA LEU A 334 25.93 14.82 18.82
C LEU A 334 26.87 13.62 18.61
N ILE A 335 26.49 12.65 17.80
CA ILE A 335 27.33 11.49 17.47
C ILE A 335 28.54 11.89 16.61
N HIS A 336 28.45 12.98 15.87
CA HIS A 336 29.50 13.48 14.97
C HIS A 336 30.42 14.54 15.60
N ILE A 337 30.17 14.94 16.84
CA ILE A 337 31.03 15.82 17.64
C ILE A 337 31.95 14.98 18.54
#